data_08c75463ba59411c30b5e2650bc27a5e
#
_entry.id   08c75463ba59411c30b5e2650bc27a5e
#
_cell.length_a   1.000
_cell.length_b   1.000
_cell.length_c   1.000
_cell.angle_alpha   90.00
_cell.angle_beta   90.00
_cell.angle_gamma   90.00
#
_symmetry.space_group_name_H-M   'P 1'
#
loop_
_entity.id
_entity.type
_entity.pdbx_description
1 polymer ?
#
loop_
_entity_poly.entity_id
_entity_poly.type
_entity_poly.pdbx_seq_one_letter_code
_entity_poly.pdbx_strand_id
1 'polypeptide(L)'
;MVKFCTNCGNELPENAAICVNCGNMIDDNGNNKKEKKKGLPVWAIVLIVVGCIILIPIIILVVFAIVGYNYIQDNDINIEDYVDEIISVKGTIGDTLTDGDIKITLTDAIIYDTIGSDDNMLTSNEENEYLTFFFNVLNVSDESRYISAYNFSGKVDSISTNYKAFDGEIDNVKELAKDLNNNEKTTGYIVYEVPKTWKSFVISYKENSFDKESISFTVINESNNDSL
;
A
#
# COMPACT_ATOMS: atom_id res chain seq x y z
N MET A 1 -29.68 -81.71 19.01
CA MET A 1 -30.37 -80.95 17.92
C MET A 1 -29.31 -80.40 16.99
N VAL A 2 -29.38 -80.72 15.73
CA VAL A 2 -28.47 -80.18 14.74
C VAL A 2 -28.78 -78.71 14.52
N LYS A 3 -27.79 -77.79 14.64
CA LYS A 3 -27.92 -76.37 14.36
C LYS A 3 -27.39 -76.04 12.98
N PHE A 4 -28.01 -75.14 12.26
CA PHE A 4 -27.57 -74.68 10.92
C PHE A 4 -27.17 -73.21 10.96
N CYS A 5 -26.14 -72.85 10.21
CA CYS A 5 -25.73 -71.45 10.03
C CYS A 5 -26.82 -70.67 9.28
N THR A 6 -27.34 -69.60 9.88
CA THR A 6 -28.40 -68.76 9.28
C THR A 6 -27.89 -67.93 8.11
N ASN A 7 -26.57 -67.84 7.90
CA ASN A 7 -25.97 -67.09 6.76
C ASN A 7 -25.74 -67.97 5.53
N CYS A 8 -25.26 -69.20 5.68
CA CYS A 8 -24.90 -70.10 4.56
C CYS A 8 -25.57 -71.45 4.58
N GLY A 9 -26.41 -71.76 5.58
CA GLY A 9 -27.14 -73.00 5.69
C GLY A 9 -26.30 -74.24 6.10
N ASN A 10 -25.00 -74.10 6.34
CA ASN A 10 -24.12 -75.21 6.68
C ASN A 10 -24.38 -75.72 8.11
N GLU A 11 -24.23 -77.00 8.31
CA GLU A 11 -24.44 -77.66 9.62
C GLU A 11 -23.36 -77.20 10.61
N LEU A 12 -23.73 -76.87 11.84
CA LEU A 12 -22.84 -76.37 12.87
C LEU A 12 -22.68 -77.36 14.00
N PRO A 13 -21.43 -77.58 14.52
CA PRO A 13 -21.26 -78.31 15.78
C PRO A 13 -21.96 -77.60 16.96
N GLU A 14 -22.33 -78.40 17.99
CA GLU A 14 -23.18 -77.90 19.08
C GLU A 14 -22.66 -76.63 19.81
N ASN A 15 -21.38 -76.38 19.77
CA ASN A 15 -20.75 -75.25 20.45
C ASN A 15 -19.93 -74.33 19.48
N ALA A 16 -20.33 -74.28 18.20
CA ALA A 16 -19.63 -73.45 17.22
C ALA A 16 -19.82 -71.97 17.48
N ALA A 17 -18.77 -71.26 17.83
CA ALA A 17 -18.73 -69.77 17.94
C ALA A 17 -18.58 -69.09 16.58
N ILE A 18 -18.06 -69.84 15.57
CA ILE A 18 -17.84 -69.33 14.20
C ILE A 18 -18.22 -70.43 13.23
N CYS A 19 -18.91 -70.10 12.14
CA CYS A 19 -19.21 -71.03 11.06
C CYS A 19 -17.95 -71.32 10.27
N VAL A 20 -17.50 -72.57 10.20
CA VAL A 20 -16.30 -73.01 9.51
C VAL A 20 -16.37 -72.85 7.98
N ASN A 21 -17.57 -72.76 7.42
CA ASN A 21 -17.81 -72.63 5.99
C ASN A 21 -17.81 -71.17 5.52
N CYS A 22 -18.40 -70.24 6.30
CA CYS A 22 -18.55 -68.83 5.89
C CYS A 22 -17.90 -67.83 6.81
N GLY A 23 -17.26 -68.26 7.89
CA GLY A 23 -16.55 -67.41 8.85
C GLY A 23 -17.43 -66.50 9.71
N ASN A 24 -18.76 -66.67 9.65
CA ASN A 24 -19.69 -65.82 10.39
C ASN A 24 -19.76 -66.17 11.89
N MET A 25 -19.76 -65.17 12.76
CA MET A 25 -19.87 -65.42 14.21
C MET A 25 -21.31 -65.84 14.55
N ILE A 26 -21.41 -66.85 15.39
CA ILE A 26 -22.68 -67.45 15.80
C ILE A 26 -22.92 -67.17 17.28
N ASP A 27 -24.14 -66.79 17.65
CA ASP A 27 -24.54 -66.64 19.04
C ASP A 27 -24.98 -68.02 19.61
N ASP A 28 -25.22 -68.06 20.92
CA ASP A 28 -25.65 -69.29 21.59
C ASP A 28 -26.97 -69.92 21.06
N ASN A 29 -27.70 -69.16 20.26
CA ASN A 29 -28.94 -69.57 19.59
C ASN A 29 -28.78 -69.90 18.09
N GLY A 30 -27.53 -69.89 17.57
CA GLY A 30 -27.24 -70.18 16.15
C GLY A 30 -27.48 -69.03 15.15
N ASN A 31 -27.70 -67.79 15.66
CA ASN A 31 -27.94 -66.61 14.83
C ASN A 31 -26.63 -65.82 14.59
N ASN A 32 -26.60 -65.08 13.50
CA ASN A 32 -25.49 -64.19 13.15
C ASN A 32 -25.34 -63.06 14.18
N LYS A 33 -24.21 -62.96 14.85
CA LYS A 33 -23.85 -61.86 15.73
C LYS A 33 -23.45 -60.63 14.90
N LYS A 34 -24.39 -59.72 14.67
CA LYS A 34 -24.05 -58.46 14.00
C LYS A 34 -23.28 -57.59 14.99
N GLU A 35 -21.99 -57.35 14.74
CA GLU A 35 -21.26 -56.28 15.41
C GLU A 35 -21.92 -54.93 15.08
N LYS A 36 -22.53 -54.32 16.07
CA LYS A 36 -22.93 -52.91 15.96
C LYS A 36 -21.69 -52.07 15.97
N LYS A 37 -21.18 -51.67 14.79
CA LYS A 37 -20.20 -50.54 14.70
C LYS A 37 -20.83 -49.37 15.42
N LYS A 38 -20.25 -48.98 16.57
CA LYS A 38 -20.61 -47.74 17.28
C LYS A 38 -20.19 -46.57 16.35
N GLY A 39 -21.09 -46.12 15.51
CA GLY A 39 -20.92 -44.85 14.80
C GLY A 39 -20.84 -43.70 15.81
N LEU A 40 -20.14 -42.63 15.44
CA LEU A 40 -20.13 -41.38 16.20
C LEU A 40 -21.58 -40.94 16.46
N PRO A 41 -21.91 -40.53 17.70
CA PRO A 41 -23.26 -40.05 18.00
C PRO A 41 -23.56 -38.79 17.13
N VAL A 42 -24.80 -38.63 16.71
CA VAL A 42 -25.23 -37.56 15.78
C VAL A 42 -24.81 -36.17 16.26
N TRP A 43 -24.87 -35.91 17.59
CA TRP A 43 -24.42 -34.64 18.15
C TRP A 43 -22.92 -34.36 17.92
N ALA A 44 -22.07 -35.41 17.95
CA ALA A 44 -20.64 -35.27 17.71
C ALA A 44 -20.36 -34.94 16.21
N ILE A 45 -21.13 -35.52 15.26
CA ILE A 45 -21.06 -35.20 13.86
C ILE A 45 -21.46 -33.74 13.63
N VAL A 46 -22.53 -33.28 14.28
CA VAL A 46 -22.98 -31.88 14.18
C VAL A 46 -21.89 -30.92 14.71
N LEU A 47 -21.26 -31.21 15.82
CA LEU A 47 -20.18 -30.39 16.38
C LEU A 47 -18.96 -30.34 15.45
N ILE A 48 -18.59 -31.46 14.83
CA ILE A 48 -17.49 -31.49 13.84
C ILE A 48 -17.82 -30.61 12.64
N VAL A 49 -19.03 -30.73 12.09
CA VAL A 49 -19.46 -29.95 10.90
C VAL A 49 -19.49 -28.45 11.24
N VAL A 50 -20.10 -28.06 12.36
CA VAL A 50 -20.14 -26.66 12.80
C VAL A 50 -18.73 -26.14 13.07
N GLY A 51 -17.88 -26.93 13.72
CA GLY A 51 -16.48 -26.58 13.96
C GLY A 51 -15.71 -26.35 12.65
N CYS A 52 -15.89 -27.18 11.65
CA CYS A 52 -15.27 -27.01 10.32
C CYS A 52 -15.76 -25.75 9.60
N ILE A 53 -17.05 -25.42 9.68
CA ILE A 53 -17.63 -24.22 9.06
C ILE A 53 -17.02 -22.94 9.67
N ILE A 54 -16.69 -22.95 10.96
CA ILE A 54 -16.10 -21.81 11.65
C ILE A 54 -14.57 -21.77 11.46
N LEU A 55 -13.89 -22.91 11.60
CA LEU A 55 -12.42 -22.95 11.57
C LEU A 55 -11.84 -22.75 10.17
N ILE A 56 -12.48 -23.26 9.12
CA ILE A 56 -11.95 -23.12 7.75
C ILE A 56 -11.82 -21.64 7.33
N PRO A 57 -12.85 -20.80 7.49
CA PRO A 57 -12.70 -19.36 7.17
C PRO A 57 -11.61 -18.67 7.99
N ILE A 58 -11.46 -19.00 9.28
CA ILE A 58 -10.43 -18.44 10.15
C ILE A 58 -9.03 -18.82 9.64
N ILE A 59 -8.83 -20.10 9.28
CA ILE A 59 -7.55 -20.57 8.75
C ILE A 59 -7.24 -19.87 7.42
N ILE A 60 -8.24 -19.70 6.55
CA ILE A 60 -8.07 -18.99 5.28
C ILE A 60 -7.64 -17.54 5.55
N LEU A 61 -8.29 -16.82 6.46
CA LEU A 61 -7.93 -15.46 6.83
C LEU A 61 -6.51 -15.37 7.39
N VAL A 62 -6.11 -16.29 8.25
CA VAL A 62 -4.74 -16.35 8.80
C VAL A 62 -3.71 -16.61 7.71
N VAL A 63 -3.99 -17.54 6.77
CA VAL A 63 -3.10 -17.80 5.64
C VAL A 63 -2.97 -16.57 4.74
N PHE A 64 -4.07 -15.88 4.42
CA PHE A 64 -4.03 -14.64 3.65
C PHE A 64 -3.25 -13.54 4.38
N ALA A 65 -3.40 -13.42 5.69
CA ALA A 65 -2.64 -12.46 6.49
C ALA A 65 -1.14 -12.77 6.46
N ILE A 66 -0.74 -14.04 6.62
CA ILE A 66 0.67 -14.45 6.58
C ILE A 66 1.27 -14.28 5.18
N VAL A 67 0.56 -14.71 4.14
CA VAL A 67 1.03 -14.57 2.75
C VAL A 67 1.12 -13.09 2.37
N GLY A 68 0.12 -12.28 2.75
CA GLY A 68 0.13 -10.84 2.52
C GLY A 68 1.28 -10.16 3.25
N TYR A 69 1.53 -10.50 4.52
CA TYR A 69 2.64 -9.98 5.30
C TYR A 69 4.01 -10.33 4.67
N ASN A 70 4.20 -11.60 4.27
CA ASN A 70 5.44 -12.02 3.63
C ASN A 70 5.63 -11.35 2.25
N TYR A 71 4.54 -11.19 1.47
CA TYR A 71 4.59 -10.50 0.19
C TYR A 71 5.01 -9.03 0.32
N ILE A 72 4.51 -8.34 1.35
CA ILE A 72 4.88 -6.95 1.66
C ILE A 72 6.36 -6.87 2.07
N GLN A 73 6.83 -7.81 2.89
CA GLN A 73 8.20 -7.82 3.39
C GLN A 73 9.23 -8.21 2.30
N ASP A 74 8.89 -9.15 1.41
CA ASP A 74 9.77 -9.58 0.31
C ASP A 74 9.89 -8.54 -0.82
N ASN A 75 8.93 -7.62 -0.94
CA ASN A 75 8.91 -6.58 -1.99
C ASN A 75 9.25 -5.18 -1.49
N ASP A 76 9.72 -5.04 -0.24
CA ASP A 76 10.00 -3.73 0.39
C ASP A 76 8.81 -2.73 0.25
N ILE A 77 7.58 -3.25 0.19
CA ILE A 77 6.38 -2.41 0.08
C ILE A 77 6.18 -1.72 1.43
N ASN A 78 6.58 -0.46 1.50
CA ASN A 78 6.25 0.40 2.62
C ASN A 78 4.77 0.78 2.53
N ILE A 79 3.95 0.21 3.42
CA ILE A 79 2.50 0.49 3.44
C ILE A 79 2.24 1.98 3.71
N GLU A 80 3.12 2.66 4.45
CA GLU A 80 3.02 4.09 4.73
C GLU A 80 3.17 4.89 3.43
N ASP A 81 4.13 4.56 2.56
CA ASP A 81 4.31 5.22 1.26
C ASP A 81 3.11 4.99 0.35
N TYR A 82 2.52 3.78 0.37
CA TYR A 82 1.35 3.46 -0.45
C TYR A 82 0.08 4.18 0.04
N VAL A 83 -0.10 4.30 1.36
CA VAL A 83 -1.23 5.05 1.96
C VAL A 83 -1.07 6.54 1.69
N ASP A 84 0.15 7.09 1.77
CA ASP A 84 0.44 8.49 1.47
C ASP A 84 0.17 8.81 -0.02
N GLU A 85 0.46 7.88 -0.93
CA GLU A 85 0.13 8.02 -2.34
C GLU A 85 -1.38 8.08 -2.62
N ILE A 86 -2.20 7.37 -1.85
CA ILE A 86 -3.66 7.36 -2.00
C ILE A 86 -4.31 8.63 -1.44
N ILE A 87 -3.74 9.24 -0.39
CA ILE A 87 -4.33 10.38 0.32
C ILE A 87 -3.91 11.72 -0.31
N SER A 88 -2.77 11.79 -1.00
CA SER A 88 -2.31 13.04 -1.59
C SER A 88 -3.12 13.44 -2.83
N VAL A 89 -3.51 14.71 -2.90
CA VAL A 89 -4.12 15.30 -4.10
C VAL A 89 -3.01 15.55 -5.12
N LYS A 90 -3.15 14.99 -6.33
CA LYS A 90 -2.11 15.03 -7.37
C LYS A 90 -2.49 15.99 -8.49
N GLY A 91 -1.49 16.70 -9.02
CA GLY A 91 -1.64 17.61 -10.16
C GLY A 91 -0.35 17.74 -10.98
N THR A 92 -0.43 18.59 -11.97
CA THR A 92 0.65 18.96 -12.89
C THR A 92 0.78 20.47 -13.00
N ILE A 93 1.65 20.96 -13.88
CA ILE A 93 1.78 22.41 -14.17
C ILE A 93 0.44 22.98 -14.61
N GLY A 94 0.04 24.10 -14.02
CA GLY A 94 -1.23 24.78 -14.25
C GLY A 94 -2.35 24.39 -13.29
N ASP A 95 -2.23 23.26 -12.62
CA ASP A 95 -3.25 22.80 -11.67
C ASP A 95 -3.21 23.58 -10.35
N THR A 96 -4.40 23.82 -9.79
CA THR A 96 -4.57 24.35 -8.43
C THR A 96 -5.11 23.25 -7.53
N LEU A 97 -4.35 22.89 -6.54
CA LEU A 97 -4.71 21.87 -5.55
C LEU A 97 -5.01 22.53 -4.21
N THR A 98 -5.89 21.92 -3.44
CA THR A 98 -6.34 22.45 -2.15
C THR A 98 -6.15 21.38 -1.06
N ASP A 99 -5.49 21.77 0.02
CA ASP A 99 -5.46 21.03 1.25
C ASP A 99 -6.06 21.91 2.36
N GLY A 100 -7.33 21.66 2.67
CA GLY A 100 -8.08 22.35 3.71
C GLY A 100 -7.90 23.87 3.69
N ASP A 101 -6.81 24.32 4.25
CA ASP A 101 -6.47 25.69 4.57
C ASP A 101 -5.61 26.42 3.54
N ILE A 102 -5.00 25.68 2.61
CA ILE A 102 -4.07 26.20 1.61
C ILE A 102 -4.51 25.80 0.20
N LYS A 103 -4.44 26.76 -0.73
CA LYS A 103 -4.52 26.49 -2.18
C LYS A 103 -3.18 26.76 -2.82
N ILE A 104 -2.66 25.78 -3.53
CA ILE A 104 -1.35 25.85 -4.19
C ILE A 104 -1.56 25.61 -5.68
N THR A 105 -1.06 26.53 -6.50
CA THR A 105 -1.00 26.40 -7.96
C THR A 105 0.47 26.28 -8.35
N LEU A 106 0.86 25.19 -9.00
CA LEU A 106 2.14 25.14 -9.70
C LEU A 106 1.99 25.84 -11.04
N THR A 107 2.51 27.06 -11.14
CA THR A 107 2.32 27.89 -12.35
C THR A 107 3.31 27.56 -13.44
N ASP A 108 4.54 27.19 -13.09
CA ASP A 108 5.57 26.82 -14.06
C ASP A 108 6.67 25.96 -13.42
N ALA A 109 7.44 25.27 -14.27
CA ALA A 109 8.65 24.53 -13.91
C ALA A 109 9.70 24.73 -15.00
N ILE A 110 10.74 25.51 -14.73
CA ILE A 110 11.70 25.98 -15.74
C ILE A 110 13.10 25.49 -15.36
N ILE A 111 13.84 25.07 -16.39
CA ILE A 111 15.22 24.61 -16.26
C ILE A 111 16.17 25.77 -16.56
N TYR A 112 17.17 25.94 -15.71
CA TYR A 112 18.24 26.94 -15.88
C TYR A 112 19.61 26.29 -15.65
N ASP A 113 20.59 26.60 -16.50
CA ASP A 113 22.00 26.33 -16.21
C ASP A 113 22.58 27.33 -15.19
N THR A 114 21.98 28.53 -15.13
CA THR A 114 22.39 29.62 -14.23
C THR A 114 21.14 30.33 -13.71
N ILE A 115 21.08 30.58 -12.40
CA ILE A 115 20.01 31.34 -11.72
C ILE A 115 20.56 32.61 -11.10
N GLY A 116 19.71 33.63 -10.99
CA GLY A 116 20.05 34.94 -10.44
C GLY A 116 20.67 35.90 -11.47
N SER A 117 21.18 37.01 -10.97
CA SER A 117 21.76 38.06 -11.81
C SER A 117 22.95 38.74 -11.12
N ASP A 118 23.84 39.27 -11.89
CA ASP A 118 24.99 40.12 -11.48
C ASP A 118 25.80 39.52 -10.30
N ASP A 119 25.76 40.19 -9.15
CA ASP A 119 26.58 39.82 -7.98
C ASP A 119 26.07 38.60 -7.20
N ASN A 120 24.84 38.13 -7.53
CA ASN A 120 24.23 36.97 -6.87
C ASN A 120 23.77 35.96 -7.95
N MET A 121 24.73 35.25 -8.52
CA MET A 121 24.53 34.27 -9.57
C MET A 121 25.06 32.90 -9.15
N LEU A 122 24.26 31.87 -9.37
CA LEU A 122 24.66 30.47 -9.22
C LEU A 122 24.61 29.77 -10.56
N THR A 123 25.72 29.13 -10.93
CA THR A 123 25.83 28.29 -12.13
C THR A 123 25.94 26.83 -11.70
N SER A 124 25.17 25.96 -12.32
CA SER A 124 25.26 24.52 -12.09
C SER A 124 26.57 23.96 -12.68
N ASN A 125 26.93 22.75 -12.29
CA ASN A 125 28.03 22.03 -12.93
C ASN A 125 27.58 21.46 -14.30
N GLU A 126 28.52 20.87 -15.05
CA GLU A 126 28.25 20.33 -16.38
C GLU A 126 27.23 19.17 -16.41
N GLU A 127 27.11 18.43 -15.29
CA GLU A 127 26.23 17.25 -15.17
C GLU A 127 24.85 17.58 -14.64
N ASN A 128 24.69 18.75 -13.98
CA ASN A 128 23.45 19.18 -13.31
C ASN A 128 22.86 20.42 -13.97
N GLU A 129 21.63 20.72 -13.60
CA GLU A 129 20.88 21.93 -13.94
C GLU A 129 19.98 22.33 -12.77
N TYR A 130 19.47 23.56 -12.76
CA TYR A 130 18.52 24.04 -11.78
C TYR A 130 17.09 23.91 -12.32
N LEU A 131 16.30 23.05 -11.69
CA LEU A 131 14.85 22.97 -11.92
C LEU A 131 14.16 23.89 -10.91
N THR A 132 13.53 24.94 -11.43
CA THR A 132 12.85 25.99 -10.65
C THR A 132 11.34 25.86 -10.80
N PHE A 133 10.66 25.68 -9.69
CA PHE A 133 9.21 25.60 -9.60
C PHE A 133 8.65 26.95 -9.16
N PHE A 134 7.68 27.49 -9.89
CA PHE A 134 6.98 28.71 -9.56
C PHE A 134 5.58 28.41 -9.03
N PHE A 135 5.23 29.03 -7.91
CA PHE A 135 3.97 28.79 -7.24
C PHE A 135 3.17 30.07 -6.99
N ASN A 136 1.85 29.95 -7.09
CA ASN A 136 0.91 30.85 -6.45
C ASN A 136 0.32 30.10 -5.24
N VAL A 137 0.37 30.73 -4.07
CA VAL A 137 -0.17 30.18 -2.83
C VAL A 137 -1.19 31.14 -2.24
N LEU A 138 -2.36 30.62 -1.85
CA LEU A 138 -3.45 31.35 -1.21
C LEU A 138 -3.80 30.68 0.11
N ASN A 139 -3.74 31.43 1.20
CA ASN A 139 -4.28 31.00 2.49
C ASN A 139 -5.80 31.20 2.51
N VAL A 140 -6.56 30.11 2.69
CA VAL A 140 -8.03 30.15 2.79
C VAL A 140 -8.52 29.86 4.21
N SER A 141 -7.60 29.69 5.17
CA SER A 141 -7.95 29.55 6.59
C SER A 141 -8.23 30.87 7.26
N ASP A 142 -8.84 30.84 8.43
CA ASP A 142 -9.08 32.02 9.27
C ASP A 142 -7.83 32.45 10.06
N GLU A 143 -6.76 31.66 10.04
CA GLU A 143 -5.51 31.89 10.74
C GLU A 143 -4.39 32.32 9.80
N SER A 144 -3.38 33.03 10.32
CA SER A 144 -2.16 33.34 9.58
C SER A 144 -1.31 32.06 9.41
N ARG A 145 -0.77 31.87 8.22
CA ARG A 145 0.06 30.70 7.86
C ARG A 145 1.39 31.15 7.27
N TYR A 146 2.49 30.63 7.81
CA TYR A 146 3.81 30.80 7.20
C TYR A 146 4.03 29.74 6.13
N ILE A 147 4.40 30.16 4.93
CA ILE A 147 4.71 29.30 3.80
C ILE A 147 6.15 29.54 3.32
N SER A 148 6.92 28.51 3.10
CA SER A 148 8.31 28.60 2.63
C SER A 148 8.73 27.34 1.90
N ALA A 149 9.92 27.32 1.33
CA ALA A 149 10.51 26.14 0.70
C ALA A 149 10.59 24.92 1.66
N TYR A 150 10.66 25.14 2.99
CA TYR A 150 10.66 24.06 3.98
C TYR A 150 9.35 23.25 4.06
N ASN A 151 8.25 23.83 3.56
CA ASN A 151 6.98 23.11 3.47
C ASN A 151 6.92 22.16 2.26
N PHE A 152 7.98 22.11 1.44
CA PHE A 152 8.01 21.29 0.26
C PHE A 152 9.14 20.26 0.31
N SER A 153 8.83 19.06 -0.16
CA SER A 153 9.79 17.98 -0.39
C SER A 153 9.88 17.68 -1.88
N GLY A 154 11.05 17.28 -2.35
CA GLY A 154 11.30 16.96 -3.76
C GLY A 154 11.78 15.53 -3.95
N LYS A 155 11.30 14.87 -4.99
CA LYS A 155 11.81 13.57 -5.46
C LYS A 155 12.11 13.65 -6.96
N VAL A 156 13.36 13.42 -7.33
CA VAL A 156 13.80 13.28 -8.72
C VAL A 156 13.95 11.79 -9.05
N ASP A 157 13.24 11.30 -10.07
CA ASP A 157 13.21 9.88 -10.44
C ASP A 157 13.01 8.95 -9.23
N SER A 158 12.08 9.32 -8.34
CA SER A 158 11.74 8.66 -7.07
C SER A 158 12.80 8.77 -5.96
N ILE A 159 13.92 9.47 -6.16
CA ILE A 159 14.97 9.69 -5.17
C ILE A 159 14.76 11.04 -4.50
N SER A 160 14.67 11.07 -3.16
CA SER A 160 14.51 12.32 -2.40
C SER A 160 15.69 13.26 -2.63
N THR A 161 15.38 14.53 -2.86
CA THR A 161 16.37 15.60 -3.04
C THR A 161 16.01 16.82 -2.19
N ASN A 162 17.02 17.60 -1.82
CA ASN A 162 16.82 18.83 -1.06
C ASN A 162 16.70 20.02 -2.01
N TYR A 163 15.88 21.01 -1.63
CA TYR A 163 15.84 22.27 -2.33
C TYR A 163 17.19 23.02 -2.21
N LYS A 164 17.48 23.84 -3.19
CA LYS A 164 18.67 24.71 -3.22
C LYS A 164 18.27 26.09 -2.73
N ALA A 165 18.69 26.48 -1.53
CA ALA A 165 18.49 27.84 -1.04
C ALA A 165 19.20 28.85 -1.95
N PHE A 166 18.47 29.87 -2.37
CA PHE A 166 18.99 30.94 -3.22
C PHE A 166 18.35 32.30 -2.81
N ASP A 167 19.18 33.17 -2.21
CA ASP A 167 18.74 34.50 -1.77
C ASP A 167 18.86 35.50 -2.91
N GLY A 168 17.98 35.39 -3.91
CA GLY A 168 17.94 36.24 -5.08
C GLY A 168 16.55 36.26 -5.73
N GLU A 169 16.46 36.90 -6.87
CA GLU A 169 15.27 36.87 -7.72
C GLU A 169 15.54 36.03 -8.97
N ILE A 170 14.58 35.19 -9.34
CA ILE A 170 14.54 34.48 -10.61
C ILE A 170 13.28 34.97 -11.33
N ASP A 171 13.45 35.56 -12.52
CA ASP A 171 12.37 36.15 -13.31
C ASP A 171 11.53 37.18 -12.53
N ASN A 172 12.18 38.01 -11.68
CA ASN A 172 11.58 38.98 -10.78
C ASN A 172 10.68 38.39 -9.69
N VAL A 173 10.81 37.10 -9.42
CA VAL A 173 10.14 36.39 -8.31
C VAL A 173 11.15 36.06 -7.24
N LYS A 174 10.77 36.16 -5.97
CA LYS A 174 11.57 35.80 -4.79
C LYS A 174 11.33 34.35 -4.39
N GLU A 175 12.27 33.77 -3.66
CA GLU A 175 12.06 32.48 -3.00
C GLU A 175 10.78 32.52 -2.15
N LEU A 176 10.05 31.40 -2.15
CA LEU A 176 8.82 31.27 -1.38
C LEU A 176 9.12 31.31 0.12
N ALA A 177 8.83 32.43 0.75
CA ALA A 177 8.99 32.64 2.20
C ALA A 177 8.13 33.80 2.66
N LYS A 178 6.89 33.53 3.17
CA LYS A 178 5.97 34.60 3.57
C LYS A 178 4.94 34.14 4.59
N ASP A 179 4.61 35.05 5.53
CA ASP A 179 3.40 34.96 6.35
C ASP A 179 2.19 35.42 5.50
N LEU A 180 1.18 34.58 5.45
CA LEU A 180 -0.07 34.81 4.71
C LEU A 180 -1.23 34.94 5.70
N ASN A 181 -1.86 36.07 5.76
CA ASN A 181 -3.11 36.26 6.49
C ASN A 181 -4.27 35.57 5.76
N ASN A 182 -5.45 35.55 6.39
CA ASN A 182 -6.67 35.04 5.77
C ASN A 182 -6.91 35.70 4.41
N ASN A 183 -7.20 34.91 3.38
CA ASN A 183 -7.40 35.31 1.98
C ASN A 183 -6.21 36.04 1.33
N GLU A 184 -5.04 36.03 1.97
CA GLU A 184 -3.83 36.58 1.34
C GLU A 184 -3.17 35.55 0.43
N LYS A 185 -2.62 36.04 -0.71
CA LYS A 185 -1.88 35.23 -1.66
C LYS A 185 -0.46 35.73 -1.83
N THR A 186 0.42 34.83 -2.24
CA THR A 186 1.78 35.14 -2.65
C THR A 186 2.18 34.35 -3.89
N THR A 187 3.22 34.85 -4.56
CA THR A 187 3.95 34.11 -5.61
C THR A 187 5.36 33.89 -5.10
N GLY A 188 5.93 32.75 -5.38
CA GLY A 188 7.31 32.44 -5.00
C GLY A 188 7.87 31.30 -5.83
N TYR A 189 9.18 31.10 -5.77
CA TYR A 189 9.83 29.96 -6.41
C TYR A 189 10.50 29.05 -5.38
N ILE A 190 10.76 27.81 -5.81
CA ILE A 190 11.62 26.84 -5.11
C ILE A 190 12.53 26.21 -6.14
N VAL A 191 13.83 26.10 -5.84
CA VAL A 191 14.84 25.57 -6.76
C VAL A 191 15.35 24.22 -6.27
N TYR A 192 15.55 23.30 -7.20
CA TYR A 192 16.28 22.06 -7.00
C TYR A 192 17.42 21.93 -7.98
N GLU A 193 18.55 21.40 -7.52
CA GLU A 193 19.64 21.01 -8.42
C GLU A 193 19.43 19.54 -8.79
N VAL A 194 19.29 19.26 -10.09
CA VAL A 194 18.95 17.94 -10.62
C VAL A 194 19.95 17.50 -11.68
N PRO A 195 20.21 16.20 -11.85
CA PRO A 195 21.02 15.70 -12.98
C PRO A 195 20.35 16.05 -14.31
N LYS A 196 21.10 16.46 -15.35
CA LYS A 196 20.53 16.75 -16.69
C LYS A 196 19.79 15.58 -17.33
N THR A 197 19.97 14.36 -16.79
CA THR A 197 19.32 13.13 -17.25
C THR A 197 17.99 12.81 -16.55
N TRP A 198 17.52 13.70 -15.66
CA TRP A 198 16.27 13.45 -14.93
C TRP A 198 15.08 13.27 -15.88
N LYS A 199 14.13 12.41 -15.48
CA LYS A 199 12.93 12.09 -16.26
C LYS A 199 11.64 12.60 -15.63
N SER A 200 11.55 12.49 -14.31
CA SER A 200 10.38 12.93 -13.57
C SER A 200 10.77 13.61 -12.27
N PHE A 201 9.99 14.60 -11.86
CA PHE A 201 10.12 15.25 -10.58
C PHE A 201 8.76 15.32 -9.89
N VAL A 202 8.70 14.89 -8.64
CA VAL A 202 7.53 15.06 -7.76
C VAL A 202 7.89 16.08 -6.71
N ILE A 203 7.15 17.19 -6.65
CA ILE A 203 7.23 18.17 -5.57
C ILE A 203 5.97 18.09 -4.73
N SER A 204 6.12 17.90 -3.42
CA SER A 204 5.01 17.67 -2.50
C SER A 204 5.00 18.69 -1.38
N TYR A 205 3.80 19.18 -1.02
CA TYR A 205 3.58 20.10 0.09
C TYR A 205 3.17 19.33 1.35
N LYS A 206 3.61 19.83 2.49
CA LYS A 206 3.20 19.43 3.84
C LYS A 206 3.11 20.66 4.74
N GLU A 207 2.12 20.71 5.60
CA GLU A 207 1.93 21.86 6.48
C GLU A 207 3.11 22.03 7.44
N ASN A 208 3.54 20.93 8.08
CA ASN A 208 4.72 20.90 8.97
C ASN A 208 5.68 19.79 8.54
N SER A 209 6.93 19.90 8.97
CA SER A 209 7.98 18.92 8.62
C SER A 209 7.69 17.49 9.06
N PHE A 210 6.79 17.31 10.03
CA PHE A 210 6.39 16.01 10.58
C PHE A 210 5.06 15.49 10.01
N ASP A 211 4.34 16.33 9.23
CA ASP A 211 3.08 15.94 8.63
C ASP A 211 3.30 15.11 7.35
N LYS A 212 2.25 14.40 6.96
CA LYS A 212 2.21 13.71 5.69
C LYS A 212 2.06 14.69 4.53
N GLU A 213 2.59 14.29 3.37
CA GLU A 213 2.42 15.05 2.12
C GLU A 213 0.94 15.03 1.72
N SER A 214 0.35 16.21 1.58
CA SER A 214 -1.09 16.37 1.31
C SER A 214 -1.38 16.75 -0.15
N ILE A 215 -0.47 17.51 -0.77
CA ILE A 215 -0.54 17.95 -2.16
C ILE A 215 0.75 17.54 -2.86
N SER A 216 0.66 17.02 -4.09
CA SER A 216 1.84 16.74 -4.91
C SER A 216 1.63 17.13 -6.37
N PHE A 217 2.68 17.66 -6.99
CA PHE A 217 2.72 17.97 -8.41
C PHE A 217 3.81 17.14 -9.08
N THR A 218 3.49 16.55 -10.23
CA THR A 218 4.44 15.79 -11.03
C THR A 218 4.80 16.56 -12.29
N VAL A 219 6.09 16.68 -12.56
CA VAL A 219 6.65 17.28 -13.78
C VAL A 219 7.48 16.24 -14.49
N ILE A 220 7.26 16.10 -15.79
CA ILE A 220 7.97 15.16 -16.66
C ILE A 220 8.94 15.96 -17.56
N ASN A 221 10.19 15.50 -17.64
CA ASN A 221 11.15 16.03 -18.59
C ASN A 221 10.96 15.34 -19.96
N GLU A 222 10.23 15.98 -20.85
CA GLU A 222 9.92 15.42 -22.17
C GLU A 222 11.18 15.17 -23.00
N SER A 223 12.22 16.00 -22.84
CA SER A 223 13.48 15.85 -23.61
C SER A 223 14.25 14.56 -23.27
N ASN A 224 14.06 14.00 -22.10
CA ASN A 224 14.71 12.76 -21.64
C ASN A 224 13.77 11.54 -21.66
N ASN A 225 12.50 11.73 -22.06
CA ASN A 225 11.49 10.67 -22.04
C ASN A 225 11.30 9.96 -23.40
N ASP A 226 11.88 10.47 -24.47
CA ASP A 226 11.75 9.95 -25.85
C ASP A 226 12.62 8.71 -26.17
N SER A 227 12.99 7.93 -25.14
CA SER A 227 13.77 6.69 -25.29
C SER A 227 13.05 5.46 -24.73
N LEU A 228 11.83 5.19 -25.22
CA LEU A 228 11.15 3.90 -25.08
C LEU A 228 10.71 3.37 -26.44
#